data_686fb82a79b1d5b6827d2edfd6997600
#
_entry.id   686fb82a79b1d5b6827d2edfd6997600
#
_cell.length_a   1.000
_cell.length_b   1.000
_cell.length_c   1.000
_cell.angle_alpha   90.00
_cell.angle_beta   90.00
_cell.angle_gamma   90.00
#
_symmetry.space_group_name_H-M   'P 1'
#
loop_
_entity.id
_entity.type
_entity.pdbx_description
1 polymer ?
#
loop_
_entity_poly.entity_id
_entity_poly.type
_entity_poly.pdbx_seq_one_letter_code
_entity_poly.pdbx_strand_id
1 'polypeptide(L)'
;LSYELSYWSTSPLPAIFAVCGAYIALMMLMMCLFMYSKQRKSAYIYMAAAFFFIMTYEGLNIHSAWTGLPVFAAEPDILRDIQLFSFVLLNISVVMLYRKIKTMHYWLPLLSVALLMLPLMLSSFLPFTLDPIWKKIYLEGFQLIAVYLAFTKVTPHIGQPIKYALGLTVYVLWLILQAIHTYSIALSPTLQALALSLPVIFYSVVCFILFIRIVELMQSIYRSAITDGLTGLFNRRHFMKLLDHYASQELKISAIFCDIDNFKKLNDTQGHAKADEVLKQVSRIMEEELDGIGITGRYGGEELVALVVDRRIKPAQVAENIRARVAEETIVTISIGYSVLRKGVRGDELMKQADKAMYQSKTTGKNKVSDYRSLRNVSTEPAESIG
;
A
#
# COMPACT_ATOMS: atom_id res chain seq x y z
N LEU A 1 -39.91 32.00 -15.01
CA LEU A 1 -39.20 30.97 -15.82
C LEU A 1 -38.12 31.58 -16.73
N SER A 2 -38.34 32.71 -17.42
CA SER A 2 -37.33 33.33 -18.30
C SER A 2 -36.16 33.96 -17.53
N TYR A 3 -36.36 34.49 -16.34
CA TYR A 3 -35.32 35.09 -15.49
C TYR A 3 -34.41 34.04 -14.84
N GLU A 4 -34.95 32.89 -14.43
CA GLU A 4 -34.13 31.81 -13.84
C GLU A 4 -33.28 31.09 -14.88
N LEU A 5 -33.78 30.88 -16.09
CA LEU A 5 -33.01 30.32 -17.21
C LEU A 5 -31.84 31.24 -17.62
N SER A 6 -31.99 32.56 -17.53
CA SER A 6 -30.92 33.52 -17.84
C SER A 6 -29.81 33.53 -16.76
N TYR A 7 -30.14 33.32 -15.49
CA TYR A 7 -29.17 33.33 -14.39
C TYR A 7 -28.20 32.14 -14.49
N TRP A 8 -28.69 30.98 -14.93
CA TRP A 8 -27.85 29.75 -15.02
C TRP A 8 -27.04 29.67 -16.31
N SER A 9 -27.47 30.29 -17.39
CA SER A 9 -26.63 30.43 -18.59
C SER A 9 -25.44 31.36 -18.38
N THR A 10 -25.44 32.15 -17.29
CA THR A 10 -24.36 33.07 -16.92
C THR A 10 -23.63 32.69 -15.65
N SER A 11 -24.08 31.64 -14.93
CA SER A 11 -23.44 31.19 -13.68
C SER A 11 -22.19 30.37 -13.98
N PRO A 12 -21.01 30.70 -13.39
CA PRO A 12 -19.79 29.95 -13.58
C PRO A 12 -19.76 28.63 -12.76
N LEU A 13 -20.75 28.39 -11.88
CA LEU A 13 -20.75 27.26 -10.93
C LEU A 13 -20.62 25.87 -11.59
N PRO A 14 -21.39 25.54 -12.66
CA PRO A 14 -21.26 24.25 -13.33
C PRO A 14 -19.83 24.02 -13.86
N ALA A 15 -19.24 25.05 -14.47
CA ALA A 15 -17.85 24.94 -14.97
C ALA A 15 -16.84 24.76 -13.84
N ILE A 16 -17.01 25.46 -12.71
CA ILE A 16 -16.11 25.33 -11.54
C ILE A 16 -16.14 23.91 -11.00
N PHE A 17 -17.31 23.32 -10.77
CA PHE A 17 -17.42 21.95 -10.25
C PHE A 17 -16.90 20.92 -11.25
N ALA A 18 -17.17 21.08 -12.54
CA ALA A 18 -16.63 20.22 -13.58
C ALA A 18 -15.09 20.30 -13.67
N VAL A 19 -14.49 21.48 -13.52
CA VAL A 19 -13.04 21.66 -13.45
C VAL A 19 -12.46 20.95 -12.22
N CYS A 20 -13.11 21.07 -11.05
CA CYS A 20 -12.70 20.34 -9.85
C CYS A 20 -12.75 18.81 -10.07
N GLY A 21 -13.82 18.29 -10.65
CA GLY A 21 -13.98 16.88 -11.00
C GLY A 21 -12.92 16.39 -11.97
N ALA A 22 -12.69 17.16 -13.05
CA ALA A 22 -11.66 16.86 -14.05
C ALA A 22 -10.24 16.85 -13.44
N TYR A 23 -9.94 17.80 -12.54
CA TYR A 23 -8.65 17.86 -11.85
C TYR A 23 -8.42 16.63 -10.96
N ILE A 24 -9.41 16.24 -10.15
CA ILE A 24 -9.34 15.02 -9.34
C ILE A 24 -9.15 13.79 -10.23
N ALA A 25 -9.92 13.69 -11.32
CA ALA A 25 -9.81 12.57 -12.26
C ALA A 25 -8.43 12.51 -12.92
N LEU A 26 -7.84 13.64 -13.31
CA LEU A 26 -6.50 13.73 -13.88
C LEU A 26 -5.43 13.27 -12.87
N MET A 27 -5.49 13.76 -11.63
CA MET A 27 -4.57 13.34 -10.57
C MET A 27 -4.64 11.83 -10.34
N MET A 28 -5.87 11.28 -10.28
CA MET A 28 -6.08 9.85 -10.07
C MET A 28 -5.63 9.01 -11.26
N LEU A 29 -5.84 9.48 -12.49
CA LEU A 29 -5.34 8.86 -13.70
C LEU A 29 -3.80 8.73 -13.65
N MET A 30 -3.12 9.83 -13.39
CA MET A 30 -1.64 9.84 -13.29
C MET A 30 -1.14 8.91 -12.19
N MET A 31 -1.80 8.92 -11.03
CA MET A 31 -1.45 8.05 -9.92
C MET A 31 -1.64 6.56 -10.26
N CYS A 32 -2.73 6.20 -10.93
CA CYS A 32 -3.00 4.84 -11.37
C CYS A 32 -1.96 4.35 -12.40
N LEU A 33 -1.60 5.19 -13.36
CA LEU A 33 -0.56 4.88 -14.35
C LEU A 33 0.80 4.68 -13.69
N PHE A 34 1.16 5.55 -12.74
CA PHE A 34 2.39 5.40 -11.94
C PHE A 34 2.40 4.08 -11.16
N MET A 35 1.30 3.75 -10.46
CA MET A 35 1.19 2.50 -9.72
C MET A 35 1.23 1.28 -10.63
N TYR A 36 0.63 1.35 -11.81
CA TYR A 36 0.72 0.28 -12.80
C TYR A 36 2.15 0.06 -13.26
N SER A 37 2.92 1.12 -13.53
CA SER A 37 4.34 0.99 -13.93
C SER A 37 5.18 0.27 -12.87
N LYS A 38 4.85 0.41 -11.58
CA LYS A 38 5.57 -0.21 -10.45
C LYS A 38 5.08 -1.62 -10.11
N GLN A 39 3.78 -1.88 -10.13
CA GLN A 39 3.20 -3.13 -9.63
C GLN A 39 2.68 -4.07 -10.72
N ARG A 40 2.46 -3.57 -11.95
CA ARG A 40 1.93 -4.34 -13.11
C ARG A 40 0.59 -5.04 -12.83
N LYS A 41 -0.20 -4.55 -11.85
CA LYS A 41 -1.54 -5.09 -11.58
C LYS A 41 -2.56 -4.48 -12.54
N SER A 42 -3.34 -5.34 -13.22
CA SER A 42 -4.37 -4.92 -14.18
C SER A 42 -5.44 -4.02 -13.57
N ALA A 43 -5.74 -4.14 -12.26
CA ALA A 43 -6.67 -3.27 -11.55
C ALA A 43 -6.37 -1.77 -11.76
N TYR A 44 -5.09 -1.38 -11.79
CA TYR A 44 -4.71 0.01 -12.02
C TYR A 44 -4.97 0.50 -13.44
N ILE A 45 -4.91 -0.38 -14.46
CA ILE A 45 -5.27 -0.02 -15.84
C ILE A 45 -6.78 0.23 -15.94
N TYR A 46 -7.61 -0.68 -15.39
CA TYR A 46 -9.06 -0.50 -15.38
C TYR A 46 -9.47 0.78 -14.64
N MET A 47 -8.78 1.07 -13.55
CA MET A 47 -9.01 2.29 -12.77
C MET A 47 -8.58 3.54 -13.55
N ALA A 48 -7.42 3.50 -14.22
CA ALA A 48 -6.96 4.58 -15.09
C ALA A 48 -7.96 4.83 -16.23
N ALA A 49 -8.50 3.77 -16.85
CA ALA A 49 -9.53 3.89 -17.85
C ALA A 49 -10.82 4.52 -17.28
N ALA A 50 -11.24 4.13 -16.07
CA ALA A 50 -12.41 4.76 -15.42
C ALA A 50 -12.19 6.26 -15.21
N PHE A 51 -11.02 6.69 -14.70
CA PHE A 51 -10.72 8.10 -14.51
C PHE A 51 -10.53 8.85 -15.83
N PHE A 52 -10.05 8.19 -16.88
CA PHE A 52 -10.02 8.77 -18.22
C PHE A 52 -11.45 9.09 -18.71
N PHE A 53 -12.41 8.17 -18.55
CA PHE A 53 -13.80 8.41 -18.92
C PHE A 53 -14.45 9.49 -18.04
N ILE A 54 -14.16 9.54 -16.73
CA ILE A 54 -14.62 10.62 -15.85
C ILE A 54 -14.05 11.96 -16.32
N MET A 55 -12.76 12.03 -16.63
CA MET A 55 -12.14 13.26 -17.16
C MET A 55 -12.74 13.70 -18.48
N THR A 56 -13.06 12.76 -19.38
CA THR A 56 -13.75 13.05 -20.64
C THR A 56 -15.14 13.61 -20.39
N TYR A 57 -15.91 12.98 -19.49
CA TYR A 57 -17.24 13.44 -19.10
C TYR A 57 -17.20 14.88 -18.54
N GLU A 58 -16.31 15.16 -17.60
CA GLU A 58 -16.18 16.49 -17.01
C GLU A 58 -15.64 17.52 -18.03
N GLY A 59 -14.72 17.12 -18.91
CA GLY A 59 -14.25 17.98 -20.00
C GLY A 59 -15.37 18.41 -20.96
N LEU A 60 -16.28 17.48 -21.26
CA LEU A 60 -17.46 17.79 -22.08
C LEU A 60 -18.45 18.71 -21.33
N ASN A 61 -18.61 18.54 -20.02
CA ASN A 61 -19.40 19.45 -19.18
C ASN A 61 -18.79 20.85 -19.13
N ILE A 62 -17.47 20.98 -19.02
CA ILE A 62 -16.77 22.28 -19.09
C ILE A 62 -17.01 22.95 -20.43
N HIS A 63 -16.87 22.22 -21.53
CA HIS A 63 -17.11 22.74 -22.87
C HIS A 63 -18.56 23.24 -23.02
N SER A 64 -19.54 22.45 -22.57
CA SER A 64 -20.96 22.82 -22.60
C SER A 64 -21.24 24.07 -21.76
N ALA A 65 -20.69 24.16 -20.56
CA ALA A 65 -20.84 25.32 -19.67
C ALA A 65 -20.21 26.60 -20.24
N TRP A 66 -19.10 26.44 -21.00
CA TRP A 66 -18.40 27.59 -21.62
C TRP A 66 -19.07 28.09 -22.87
N THR A 67 -19.51 27.19 -23.75
CA THR A 67 -20.10 27.57 -25.06
C THR A 67 -21.57 27.83 -24.99
N GLY A 68 -22.28 27.44 -23.92
CA GLY A 68 -23.74 27.43 -23.81
C GLY A 68 -24.44 26.45 -24.76
N LEU A 69 -23.64 25.61 -25.48
CA LEU A 69 -24.15 24.64 -26.44
C LEU A 69 -24.04 23.23 -25.87
N PRO A 70 -25.08 22.39 -25.94
CA PRO A 70 -24.99 21.01 -25.59
C PRO A 70 -24.02 20.30 -26.55
N VAL A 71 -23.00 19.59 -26.01
CA VAL A 71 -21.92 18.94 -26.81
C VAL A 71 -22.49 17.89 -27.78
N PHE A 72 -23.58 17.24 -27.39
CA PHE A 72 -24.30 16.26 -28.20
C PHE A 72 -25.77 16.65 -28.29
N ALA A 73 -26.08 17.70 -29.03
CA ALA A 73 -27.47 18.17 -29.19
C ALA A 73 -28.39 17.07 -29.79
N ALA A 74 -27.84 16.23 -30.66
CA ALA A 74 -28.59 15.14 -31.28
C ALA A 74 -28.66 13.85 -30.39
N GLU A 75 -27.73 13.66 -29.45
CA GLU A 75 -27.61 12.45 -28.63
C GLU A 75 -27.22 12.82 -27.18
N PRO A 76 -28.09 13.45 -26.40
CA PRO A 76 -27.79 13.90 -25.04
C PRO A 76 -27.48 12.74 -24.08
N ASP A 77 -27.88 11.52 -24.42
CA ASP A 77 -27.71 10.35 -23.59
C ASP A 77 -26.26 9.78 -23.60
N ILE A 78 -25.46 10.11 -24.63
CA ILE A 78 -24.04 9.65 -24.71
C ILE A 78 -23.24 10.11 -23.49
N LEU A 79 -23.44 11.33 -23.00
CA LEU A 79 -22.80 11.82 -21.77
C LEU A 79 -23.16 10.95 -20.57
N ARG A 80 -24.41 10.55 -20.48
CA ARG A 80 -24.89 9.69 -19.41
C ARG A 80 -24.34 8.27 -19.53
N ASP A 81 -24.24 7.73 -20.73
CA ASP A 81 -23.62 6.43 -20.99
C ASP A 81 -22.14 6.42 -20.56
N ILE A 82 -21.38 7.47 -20.89
CA ILE A 82 -19.97 7.61 -20.45
C ILE A 82 -19.87 7.66 -18.93
N GLN A 83 -20.74 8.40 -18.27
CA GLN A 83 -20.77 8.51 -16.80
C GLN A 83 -21.09 7.16 -16.14
N LEU A 84 -22.13 6.46 -16.62
CA LEU A 84 -22.53 5.17 -16.09
C LEU A 84 -21.43 4.11 -16.28
N PHE A 85 -20.83 4.08 -17.46
CA PHE A 85 -19.72 3.18 -17.74
C PHE A 85 -18.52 3.45 -16.84
N SER A 86 -18.15 4.73 -16.66
CA SER A 86 -17.06 5.11 -15.76
C SER A 86 -17.32 4.70 -14.31
N PHE A 87 -18.55 4.85 -13.83
CA PHE A 87 -18.97 4.42 -12.49
C PHE A 87 -18.83 2.90 -12.31
N VAL A 88 -19.34 2.11 -13.27
CA VAL A 88 -19.24 0.65 -13.21
C VAL A 88 -17.78 0.20 -13.28
N LEU A 89 -17.00 0.76 -14.19
CA LEU A 89 -15.59 0.44 -14.37
C LEU A 89 -14.76 0.78 -13.13
N LEU A 90 -15.06 1.91 -12.48
CA LEU A 90 -14.43 2.32 -11.22
C LEU A 90 -14.72 1.30 -10.11
N ASN A 91 -15.98 0.89 -9.96
CA ASN A 91 -16.38 -0.10 -8.95
C ASN A 91 -15.72 -1.47 -9.18
N ILE A 92 -15.66 -1.95 -10.42
CA ILE A 92 -14.99 -3.20 -10.78
C ILE A 92 -13.50 -3.09 -10.45
N SER A 93 -12.84 -1.99 -10.82
CA SER A 93 -11.42 -1.79 -10.58
C SER A 93 -11.07 -1.74 -9.08
N VAL A 94 -11.94 -1.16 -8.26
CA VAL A 94 -11.80 -1.15 -6.80
C VAL A 94 -11.86 -2.57 -6.24
N VAL A 95 -12.82 -3.41 -6.67
CA VAL A 95 -12.87 -4.83 -6.25
C VAL A 95 -11.59 -5.57 -6.65
N MET A 96 -11.11 -5.36 -7.89
CA MET A 96 -9.88 -5.98 -8.40
C MET A 96 -8.63 -5.58 -7.60
N LEU A 97 -8.64 -4.43 -6.95
CA LEU A 97 -7.53 -3.96 -6.12
C LEU A 97 -7.42 -4.74 -4.80
N TYR A 98 -8.56 -5.15 -4.22
CA TYR A 98 -8.65 -5.81 -2.91
C TYR A 98 -8.78 -7.34 -2.99
N ARG A 99 -9.22 -7.90 -4.12
CA ARG A 99 -9.40 -9.36 -4.31
C ARG A 99 -8.50 -9.91 -5.40
N LYS A 100 -8.15 -11.20 -5.28
CA LYS A 100 -7.56 -11.97 -6.40
C LYS A 100 -8.58 -12.03 -7.54
N ILE A 101 -8.13 -11.65 -8.73
CA ILE A 101 -8.94 -11.55 -9.92
C ILE A 101 -9.37 -12.96 -10.33
N LYS A 102 -10.70 -13.17 -10.46
CA LYS A 102 -11.27 -14.31 -11.15
C LYS A 102 -11.54 -13.92 -12.60
N THR A 103 -11.54 -14.87 -13.51
CA THR A 103 -11.80 -14.70 -14.95
C THR A 103 -13.07 -13.87 -15.23
N MET A 104 -14.09 -14.05 -14.39
CA MET A 104 -15.35 -13.30 -14.46
C MET A 104 -15.19 -11.77 -14.40
N HIS A 105 -14.18 -11.26 -13.71
CA HIS A 105 -13.98 -9.79 -13.57
C HIS A 105 -13.54 -9.12 -14.88
N TYR A 106 -12.98 -9.88 -15.83
CA TYR A 106 -12.61 -9.35 -17.14
C TYR A 106 -13.81 -9.19 -18.07
N TRP A 107 -14.86 -10.02 -17.89
CA TRP A 107 -16.07 -9.97 -18.70
C TRP A 107 -17.08 -8.92 -18.23
N LEU A 108 -17.04 -8.51 -16.95
CA LEU A 108 -17.97 -7.53 -16.41
C LEU A 108 -17.93 -6.17 -17.10
N PRO A 109 -16.78 -5.56 -17.42
CA PRO A 109 -16.74 -4.31 -18.19
C PRO A 109 -17.34 -4.49 -19.59
N LEU A 110 -17.04 -5.59 -20.26
CA LEU A 110 -17.58 -5.89 -21.59
C LEU A 110 -19.10 -6.06 -21.55
N LEU A 111 -19.60 -6.79 -20.56
CA LEU A 111 -21.04 -6.95 -20.31
C LEU A 111 -21.71 -5.60 -20.03
N SER A 112 -21.07 -4.72 -19.23
CA SER A 112 -21.63 -3.40 -18.94
C SER A 112 -21.73 -2.51 -20.19
N VAL A 113 -20.71 -2.56 -21.08
CA VAL A 113 -20.79 -1.88 -22.39
C VAL A 113 -21.93 -2.43 -23.24
N ALA A 114 -22.04 -3.76 -23.35
CA ALA A 114 -23.10 -4.41 -24.11
C ALA A 114 -24.50 -4.01 -23.60
N LEU A 115 -24.69 -3.96 -22.28
CA LEU A 115 -25.94 -3.54 -21.67
C LEU A 115 -26.23 -2.05 -21.91
N LEU A 116 -25.24 -1.16 -21.82
CA LEU A 116 -25.43 0.26 -22.11
C LEU A 116 -25.75 0.53 -23.59
N MET A 117 -25.16 -0.27 -24.49
CA MET A 117 -25.44 -0.16 -25.94
C MET A 117 -26.77 -0.83 -26.36
N LEU A 118 -27.41 -1.59 -25.47
CA LEU A 118 -28.63 -2.35 -25.79
C LEU A 118 -29.77 -1.46 -26.30
N PRO A 119 -30.10 -0.28 -25.70
CA PRO A 119 -31.14 0.59 -26.23
C PRO A 119 -30.86 1.12 -27.64
N LEU A 120 -29.59 1.44 -27.94
CA LEU A 120 -29.18 1.89 -29.28
C LEU A 120 -29.29 0.75 -30.31
N MET A 121 -28.90 -0.45 -29.96
CA MET A 121 -29.03 -1.62 -30.82
C MET A 121 -30.51 -1.98 -31.07
N LEU A 122 -31.34 -1.95 -30.02
CA LEU A 122 -32.78 -2.23 -30.16
C LEU A 122 -33.48 -1.23 -31.07
N SER A 123 -33.14 0.06 -30.97
CA SER A 123 -33.71 1.10 -31.82
C SER A 123 -33.43 0.92 -33.32
N SER A 124 -32.28 0.26 -33.64
CA SER A 124 -31.89 -0.04 -35.03
C SER A 124 -32.64 -1.24 -35.63
N PHE A 125 -33.12 -2.16 -34.79
CA PHE A 125 -33.76 -3.40 -35.21
C PHE A 125 -35.31 -3.37 -35.11
N LEU A 126 -35.84 -2.54 -34.22
CA LEU A 126 -37.29 -2.40 -34.03
C LEU A 126 -37.81 -1.19 -34.80
N PRO A 127 -38.90 -1.33 -35.63
CA PRO A 127 -39.51 -0.22 -36.37
C PRO A 127 -40.19 0.79 -35.45
N PHE A 128 -40.30 0.49 -34.15
CA PHE A 128 -40.75 1.46 -33.15
C PHE A 128 -39.53 2.26 -32.65
N THR A 129 -39.44 3.52 -32.95
CA THR A 129 -38.61 4.47 -32.21
C THR A 129 -38.93 4.30 -30.73
N LEU A 130 -38.03 3.69 -29.97
CA LEU A 130 -38.16 3.64 -28.51
C LEU A 130 -38.34 5.09 -28.05
N ASP A 131 -39.50 5.39 -27.47
CA ASP A 131 -39.76 6.68 -26.89
C ASP A 131 -38.57 7.11 -26.03
N PRO A 132 -38.00 8.31 -26.15
CA PRO A 132 -36.90 8.82 -25.33
C PRO A 132 -37.08 8.58 -23.82
N ILE A 133 -38.34 8.51 -23.37
CA ILE A 133 -38.69 8.18 -21.99
C ILE A 133 -38.23 6.79 -21.58
N TRP A 134 -38.44 5.77 -22.42
CA TRP A 134 -38.03 4.39 -22.11
C TRP A 134 -36.53 4.23 -22.01
N LYS A 135 -35.77 4.94 -22.86
CA LYS A 135 -34.30 4.95 -22.78
C LYS A 135 -33.84 5.56 -21.47
N LYS A 136 -34.43 6.66 -21.03
CA LYS A 136 -34.13 7.29 -19.74
C LYS A 136 -34.45 6.34 -18.57
N ILE A 137 -35.62 5.74 -18.54
CA ILE A 137 -36.02 4.79 -17.50
C ILE A 137 -35.05 3.59 -17.45
N TYR A 138 -34.65 3.09 -18.62
CA TYR A 138 -33.66 1.99 -18.69
C TYR A 138 -32.31 2.39 -18.07
N LEU A 139 -31.74 3.53 -18.42
CA LEU A 139 -30.46 4.01 -17.91
C LEU A 139 -30.53 4.28 -16.40
N GLU A 140 -31.65 4.80 -15.90
CA GLU A 140 -31.85 4.98 -14.46
C GLU A 140 -31.96 3.66 -13.71
N GLY A 141 -32.72 2.70 -14.26
CA GLY A 141 -32.79 1.35 -13.71
C GLY A 141 -31.41 0.67 -13.66
N PHE A 142 -30.65 0.79 -14.75
CA PHE A 142 -29.28 0.28 -14.81
C PHE A 142 -28.40 0.94 -13.73
N GLN A 143 -28.51 2.25 -13.55
CA GLN A 143 -27.74 2.99 -12.54
C GLN A 143 -28.09 2.56 -11.12
N LEU A 144 -29.37 2.39 -10.81
CA LEU A 144 -29.84 1.90 -9.50
C LEU A 144 -29.30 0.49 -9.20
N ILE A 145 -29.33 -0.39 -10.20
CA ILE A 145 -28.75 -1.74 -10.08
C ILE A 145 -27.24 -1.66 -9.84
N ALA A 146 -26.52 -0.83 -10.58
CA ALA A 146 -25.09 -0.63 -10.41
C ALA A 146 -24.74 -0.12 -9.01
N VAL A 147 -25.49 0.84 -8.47
CA VAL A 147 -25.33 1.35 -7.10
C VAL A 147 -25.67 0.28 -6.06
N TYR A 148 -26.75 -0.47 -6.24
CA TYR A 148 -27.11 -1.58 -5.35
C TYR A 148 -25.99 -2.63 -5.31
N LEU A 149 -25.43 -2.98 -6.46
CA LEU A 149 -24.28 -3.91 -6.54
C LEU A 149 -23.02 -3.32 -5.87
N ALA A 150 -22.79 -2.01 -5.99
CA ALA A 150 -21.71 -1.34 -5.30
C ALA A 150 -21.85 -1.44 -3.79
N PHE A 151 -23.03 -1.23 -3.22
CA PHE A 151 -23.27 -1.40 -1.79
C PHE A 151 -23.13 -2.84 -1.32
N THR A 152 -23.68 -3.80 -2.06
CA THR A 152 -23.80 -5.20 -1.60
C THR A 152 -22.59 -6.06 -1.95
N LYS A 153 -21.93 -5.79 -3.07
CA LYS A 153 -20.83 -6.64 -3.61
C LYS A 153 -19.47 -5.97 -3.58
N VAL A 154 -19.40 -4.63 -3.61
CA VAL A 154 -18.11 -3.90 -3.60
C VAL A 154 -17.75 -3.50 -2.17
N THR A 155 -18.63 -2.79 -1.49
CA THR A 155 -18.39 -2.23 -0.15
C THR A 155 -17.83 -3.23 0.87
N PRO A 156 -18.35 -4.48 1.01
CA PRO A 156 -17.84 -5.42 2.02
C PRO A 156 -16.39 -5.87 1.77
N HIS A 157 -15.85 -5.62 0.59
CA HIS A 157 -14.54 -6.12 0.18
C HIS A 157 -13.45 -5.04 0.17
N ILE A 158 -13.79 -3.81 0.53
CA ILE A 158 -12.87 -2.68 0.60
C ILE A 158 -12.31 -2.58 2.01
N GLY A 159 -11.04 -2.21 2.17
CA GLY A 159 -10.39 -2.04 3.47
C GLY A 159 -11.02 -0.95 4.36
N GLN A 160 -11.85 -0.06 3.77
CA GLN A 160 -12.54 1.01 4.49
C GLN A 160 -14.03 1.07 4.09
N PRO A 161 -14.84 0.05 4.45
CA PRO A 161 -16.21 -0.10 3.96
C PRO A 161 -17.12 1.06 4.36
N ILE A 162 -16.99 1.59 5.57
CA ILE A 162 -17.83 2.70 6.06
C ILE A 162 -17.60 3.97 5.22
N LYS A 163 -16.35 4.34 4.94
CA LYS A 163 -16.04 5.53 4.16
C LYS A 163 -16.56 5.41 2.72
N TYR A 164 -16.41 4.23 2.13
CA TYR A 164 -16.92 3.97 0.80
C TYR A 164 -18.45 4.00 0.74
N ALA A 165 -19.12 3.41 1.72
CA ALA A 165 -20.58 3.47 1.85
C ALA A 165 -21.09 4.91 1.99
N LEU A 166 -20.40 5.76 2.77
CA LEU A 166 -20.69 7.19 2.87
C LEU A 166 -20.55 7.89 1.50
N GLY A 167 -19.49 7.59 0.76
CA GLY A 167 -19.32 8.11 -0.60
C GLY A 167 -20.46 7.67 -1.53
N LEU A 168 -20.85 6.40 -1.51
CA LEU A 168 -22.01 5.92 -2.27
C LEU A 168 -23.32 6.58 -1.85
N THR A 169 -23.50 6.86 -0.55
CA THR A 169 -24.69 7.60 -0.06
C THR A 169 -24.73 9.01 -0.64
N VAL A 170 -23.59 9.71 -0.71
CA VAL A 170 -23.47 11.02 -1.38
C VAL A 170 -23.84 10.90 -2.87
N TYR A 171 -23.38 9.85 -3.53
CA TYR A 171 -23.72 9.58 -4.93
C TYR A 171 -25.23 9.31 -5.12
N VAL A 172 -25.87 8.55 -4.22
CA VAL A 172 -27.32 8.32 -4.23
C VAL A 172 -28.09 9.65 -4.03
N LEU A 173 -27.64 10.50 -3.11
CA LEU A 173 -28.25 11.80 -2.90
C LEU A 173 -28.19 12.66 -4.18
N TRP A 174 -27.05 12.62 -4.87
CA TRP A 174 -26.92 13.26 -6.18
C TRP A 174 -27.93 12.72 -7.19
N LEU A 175 -28.11 11.38 -7.27
CA LEU A 175 -29.09 10.76 -8.17
C LEU A 175 -30.54 11.21 -7.87
N ILE A 176 -30.89 11.31 -6.60
CA ILE A 176 -32.21 11.76 -6.18
C ILE A 176 -32.45 13.23 -6.63
N LEU A 177 -31.48 14.11 -6.39
CA LEU A 177 -31.57 15.49 -6.83
C LEU A 177 -31.65 15.63 -8.35
N GLN A 178 -30.88 14.81 -9.07
CA GLN A 178 -30.90 14.73 -10.52
C GLN A 178 -32.29 14.29 -11.04
N ALA A 179 -32.89 13.25 -10.45
CA ALA A 179 -34.21 12.77 -10.80
C ALA A 179 -35.30 13.82 -10.51
N ILE A 180 -35.25 14.49 -9.37
CA ILE A 180 -36.17 15.57 -9.02
C ILE A 180 -36.09 16.69 -10.08
N HIS A 181 -34.87 17.09 -10.45
CA HIS A 181 -34.67 18.13 -11.46
C HIS A 181 -35.23 17.71 -12.83
N THR A 182 -35.04 16.43 -13.19
CA THR A 182 -35.45 15.91 -14.50
C THR A 182 -36.97 15.74 -14.62
N TYR A 183 -37.67 15.30 -13.56
CA TYR A 183 -39.06 14.84 -13.65
C TYR A 183 -40.10 15.73 -12.95
N SER A 184 -39.69 16.58 -12.00
CA SER A 184 -40.70 17.23 -11.15
C SER A 184 -40.63 18.76 -11.06
N ILE A 185 -39.52 19.32 -10.65
CA ILE A 185 -39.45 20.73 -10.26
C ILE A 185 -38.09 21.31 -10.61
N ALA A 186 -38.06 22.50 -11.18
CA ALA A 186 -36.82 23.28 -11.28
C ALA A 186 -36.24 23.48 -9.87
N LEU A 187 -35.07 22.92 -9.61
CA LEU A 187 -34.38 23.09 -8.34
C LEU A 187 -34.04 24.58 -8.12
N SER A 188 -34.16 25.05 -6.87
CA SER A 188 -33.63 26.36 -6.52
C SER A 188 -32.14 26.47 -6.81
N PRO A 189 -31.58 27.66 -7.05
CA PRO A 189 -30.16 27.86 -7.32
C PRO A 189 -29.23 27.20 -6.29
N THR A 190 -29.60 27.23 -5.02
CA THR A 190 -28.86 26.63 -3.92
C THR A 190 -28.84 25.08 -3.98
N LEU A 191 -29.98 24.46 -4.30
CA LEU A 191 -30.08 23.02 -4.47
C LEU A 191 -29.35 22.52 -5.72
N GLN A 192 -29.33 23.31 -6.80
CA GLN A 192 -28.55 22.99 -7.99
C GLN A 192 -27.06 23.06 -7.70
N ALA A 193 -26.57 24.08 -7.00
CA ALA A 193 -25.16 24.16 -6.57
C ALA A 193 -24.77 22.96 -5.69
N LEU A 194 -25.64 22.56 -4.76
CA LEU A 194 -25.47 21.37 -3.97
C LEU A 194 -25.39 20.13 -4.86
N ALA A 195 -26.32 19.93 -5.78
CA ALA A 195 -26.32 18.78 -6.69
C ALA A 195 -25.03 18.68 -7.51
N LEU A 196 -24.50 19.80 -8.02
CA LEU A 196 -23.25 19.86 -8.77
C LEU A 196 -22.01 19.55 -7.90
N SER A 197 -22.06 19.83 -6.60
CA SER A 197 -20.94 19.54 -5.69
C SER A 197 -20.82 18.06 -5.29
N LEU A 198 -21.92 17.30 -5.28
CA LEU A 198 -21.97 15.93 -4.78
C LEU A 198 -21.09 14.95 -5.57
N PRO A 199 -21.02 14.96 -6.91
CA PRO A 199 -20.08 14.11 -7.66
C PRO A 199 -18.63 14.40 -7.29
N VAL A 200 -18.26 15.67 -7.10
CA VAL A 200 -16.90 16.06 -6.68
C VAL A 200 -16.58 15.50 -5.30
N ILE A 201 -17.54 15.55 -4.37
CA ILE A 201 -17.39 14.94 -3.04
C ILE A 201 -17.21 13.42 -3.16
N PHE A 202 -18.03 12.75 -3.98
CA PHE A 202 -17.89 11.31 -4.21
C PHE A 202 -16.51 10.95 -4.78
N TYR A 203 -16.04 11.65 -5.82
CA TYR A 203 -14.71 11.43 -6.40
C TYR A 203 -13.61 11.70 -5.38
N SER A 204 -13.77 12.73 -4.53
CA SER A 204 -12.82 13.03 -3.44
C SER A 204 -12.73 11.90 -2.42
N VAL A 205 -13.86 11.31 -2.02
CA VAL A 205 -13.90 10.15 -1.10
C VAL A 205 -13.20 8.95 -1.73
N VAL A 206 -13.49 8.64 -2.99
CA VAL A 206 -12.82 7.54 -3.72
C VAL A 206 -11.33 7.81 -3.82
N CYS A 207 -10.92 9.03 -4.19
CA CYS A 207 -9.52 9.45 -4.24
C CYS A 207 -8.82 9.21 -2.90
N PHE A 208 -9.44 9.62 -1.80
CA PHE A 208 -8.88 9.46 -0.46
C PHE A 208 -8.71 7.98 -0.07
N ILE A 209 -9.70 7.13 -0.35
CA ILE A 209 -9.61 5.69 -0.09
C ILE A 209 -8.48 5.05 -0.88
N LEU A 210 -8.34 5.40 -2.16
CA LEU A 210 -7.29 4.89 -3.03
C LEU A 210 -5.91 5.41 -2.61
N PHE A 211 -5.82 6.66 -2.19
CA PHE A 211 -4.59 7.23 -1.65
C PHE A 211 -4.11 6.45 -0.41
N ILE A 212 -5.00 6.21 0.56
CA ILE A 212 -4.67 5.40 1.74
C ILE A 212 -4.19 4.01 1.32
N ARG A 213 -4.89 3.38 0.37
CA ARG A 213 -4.49 2.05 -0.12
C ARG A 213 -3.11 2.04 -0.75
N ILE A 214 -2.75 3.08 -1.48
CA ILE A 214 -1.43 3.24 -2.07
C ILE A 214 -0.37 3.40 -0.97
N VAL A 215 -0.63 4.22 0.04
CA VAL A 215 0.29 4.40 1.18
C VAL A 215 0.50 3.08 1.92
N GLU A 216 -0.55 2.32 2.23
CA GLU A 216 -0.45 0.99 2.85
C GLU A 216 0.41 0.03 2.02
N LEU A 217 0.19 -0.01 0.70
CA LEU A 217 0.97 -0.85 -0.20
C LEU A 217 2.44 -0.43 -0.26
N MET A 218 2.72 0.86 -0.31
CA MET A 218 4.09 1.38 -0.29
C MET A 218 4.80 1.03 1.02
N GLN A 219 4.13 1.17 2.16
CA GLN A 219 4.67 0.78 3.46
C GLN A 219 4.94 -0.72 3.53
N SER A 220 4.04 -1.55 3.02
CA SER A 220 4.23 -3.01 2.95
C SER A 220 5.44 -3.39 2.09
N ILE A 221 5.57 -2.77 0.90
CA ILE A 221 6.72 -2.98 0.01
C ILE A 221 8.01 -2.54 0.68
N TYR A 222 8.00 -1.36 1.32
CA TYR A 222 9.16 -0.84 2.03
C TYR A 222 9.60 -1.78 3.15
N ARG A 223 8.67 -2.20 4.03
CA ARG A 223 8.96 -3.17 5.09
C ARG A 223 9.55 -4.46 4.54
N SER A 224 8.95 -5.05 3.51
CA SER A 224 9.46 -6.28 2.87
C SER A 224 10.85 -6.09 2.23
N ALA A 225 11.21 -4.88 1.82
CA ALA A 225 12.52 -4.57 1.27
C ALA A 225 13.62 -4.42 2.31
N ILE A 226 13.27 -4.09 3.57
CA ILE A 226 14.23 -3.81 4.65
C ILE A 226 14.26 -4.87 5.75
N THR A 227 13.25 -5.72 5.87
CA THR A 227 13.18 -6.78 6.89
C THR A 227 13.33 -8.17 6.28
N ASP A 228 13.74 -9.12 7.10
CA ASP A 228 13.71 -10.56 6.81
C ASP A 228 12.29 -11.10 7.01
N GLY A 229 11.78 -11.85 6.03
CA GLY A 229 10.39 -12.32 6.02
C GLY A 229 10.07 -13.39 7.08
N LEU A 230 11.08 -14.09 7.64
CA LEU A 230 10.88 -15.10 8.65
C LEU A 230 10.94 -14.54 10.07
N THR A 231 11.96 -13.70 10.34
CA THR A 231 12.27 -13.21 11.69
C THR A 231 11.69 -11.84 11.99
N GLY A 232 11.36 -11.04 10.96
CA GLY A 232 10.92 -9.64 11.12
C GLY A 232 12.05 -8.64 11.38
N LEU A 233 13.25 -9.11 11.72
CA LEU A 233 14.42 -8.28 11.93
C LEU A 233 14.87 -7.59 10.63
N PHE A 234 15.72 -6.57 10.71
CA PHE A 234 16.32 -6.01 9.51
C PHE A 234 17.08 -7.08 8.71
N ASN A 235 16.91 -7.07 7.39
CA ASN A 235 17.72 -7.93 6.55
C ASN A 235 19.17 -7.42 6.50
N ARG A 236 20.11 -8.30 6.11
CA ARG A 236 21.55 -8.00 6.03
C ARG A 236 21.85 -6.68 5.31
N ARG A 237 21.19 -6.46 4.17
CA ARG A 237 21.44 -5.27 3.35
C ARG A 237 21.09 -3.97 4.09
N HIS A 238 19.94 -3.94 4.73
CA HIS A 238 19.49 -2.75 5.46
C HIS A 238 20.29 -2.55 6.74
N PHE A 239 20.55 -3.62 7.50
CA PHE A 239 21.39 -3.59 8.71
C PHE A 239 22.79 -3.02 8.40
N MET A 240 23.47 -3.49 7.36
CA MET A 240 24.80 -2.99 6.98
C MET A 240 24.76 -1.51 6.58
N LYS A 241 23.70 -1.06 5.93
CA LYS A 241 23.49 0.35 5.60
C LYS A 241 23.38 1.23 6.87
N LEU A 242 22.63 0.76 7.87
CA LEU A 242 22.50 1.45 9.15
C LEU A 242 23.82 1.46 9.92
N LEU A 243 24.52 0.33 9.94
CA LEU A 243 25.85 0.21 10.56
C LEU A 243 26.84 1.23 9.95
N ASP A 244 26.91 1.33 8.62
CA ASP A 244 27.79 2.29 7.94
C ASP A 244 27.38 3.73 8.26
N HIS A 245 26.08 4.00 8.33
CA HIS A 245 25.56 5.31 8.71
C HIS A 245 25.99 5.72 10.12
N TYR A 246 25.79 4.84 11.12
CA TYR A 246 26.20 5.11 12.50
C TYR A 246 27.72 5.18 12.66
N ALA A 247 28.48 4.37 11.94
CA ALA A 247 29.93 4.39 11.98
C ALA A 247 30.48 5.70 11.40
N SER A 248 29.89 6.25 10.35
CA SER A 248 30.29 7.52 9.73
C SER A 248 30.05 8.75 10.61
N GLN A 249 29.15 8.64 11.60
CA GLN A 249 28.88 9.73 12.57
C GLN A 249 29.85 9.78 13.73
N GLU A 250 30.90 8.95 13.71
CA GLU A 250 31.90 8.83 14.81
C GLU A 250 31.26 8.51 16.17
N LEU A 251 30.07 7.92 16.17
CA LEU A 251 29.38 7.52 17.39
C LEU A 251 30.10 6.31 18.03
N LYS A 252 30.07 6.24 19.34
CA LYS A 252 30.54 5.06 20.08
C LYS A 252 29.51 3.94 19.94
N ILE A 253 29.65 3.11 18.94
CA ILE A 253 28.78 1.98 18.66
C ILE A 253 29.51 0.65 18.90
N SER A 254 28.75 -0.43 19.08
CA SER A 254 29.29 -1.77 19.23
C SER A 254 28.48 -2.76 18.38
N ALA A 255 29.17 -3.60 17.62
CA ALA A 255 28.55 -4.68 16.87
C ALA A 255 28.58 -5.99 17.65
N ILE A 256 27.48 -6.73 17.61
CA ILE A 256 27.32 -8.06 18.16
C ILE A 256 27.02 -9.00 17.00
N PHE A 257 27.69 -10.12 16.92
CA PHE A 257 27.45 -11.19 15.94
C PHE A 257 27.06 -12.45 16.69
N CYS A 258 25.98 -13.08 16.30
CA CYS A 258 25.41 -14.25 16.98
C CYS A 258 25.18 -15.37 15.97
N ASP A 259 25.39 -16.61 16.42
CA ASP A 259 25.12 -17.82 15.65
C ASP A 259 24.47 -18.87 16.56
N ILE A 260 23.36 -19.45 16.12
CA ILE A 260 22.63 -20.46 16.88
C ILE A 260 23.43 -21.79 16.87
N ASP A 261 23.76 -22.28 18.04
CA ASP A 261 24.55 -23.49 18.19
C ASP A 261 23.79 -24.74 17.69
N ASN A 262 24.47 -25.55 16.89
CA ASN A 262 23.94 -26.81 16.36
C ASN A 262 22.64 -26.68 15.55
N PHE A 263 22.37 -25.52 14.94
CA PHE A 263 21.13 -25.26 14.19
C PHE A 263 20.91 -26.26 13.06
N LYS A 264 21.94 -26.62 12.33
CA LYS A 264 21.87 -27.68 11.30
C LYS A 264 21.37 -28.99 11.87
N LYS A 265 21.91 -29.44 13.03
CA LYS A 265 21.46 -30.67 13.71
C LYS A 265 19.98 -30.57 14.11
N LEU A 266 19.55 -29.43 14.64
CA LEU A 266 18.14 -29.19 14.95
C LEU A 266 17.25 -29.33 13.70
N ASN A 267 17.68 -28.73 12.61
CA ASN A 267 16.95 -28.78 11.34
C ASN A 267 16.84 -30.21 10.78
N ASP A 268 17.97 -30.96 10.83
CA ASP A 268 18.05 -32.34 10.35
C ASP A 268 17.22 -33.31 11.22
N THR A 269 17.08 -33.04 12.53
CA THR A 269 16.38 -33.94 13.47
C THR A 269 14.93 -33.61 13.73
N GLN A 270 14.57 -32.33 13.75
CA GLN A 270 13.22 -31.84 14.08
C GLN A 270 12.51 -31.15 12.91
N GLY A 271 13.19 -31.01 11.78
CA GLY A 271 12.63 -30.43 10.56
C GLY A 271 12.63 -28.91 10.52
N HIS A 272 12.47 -28.36 9.31
CA HIS A 272 12.53 -26.91 9.02
C HIS A 272 11.52 -26.09 9.82
N ALA A 273 10.30 -26.60 10.00
CA ALA A 273 9.27 -25.86 10.73
C ALA A 273 9.64 -25.58 12.19
N LYS A 274 10.29 -26.56 12.88
CA LYS A 274 10.76 -26.37 14.26
C LYS A 274 11.98 -25.46 14.31
N ALA A 275 12.89 -25.58 13.36
CA ALA A 275 14.05 -24.69 13.24
C ALA A 275 13.62 -23.23 13.00
N ASP A 276 12.63 -23.00 12.14
CA ASP A 276 12.05 -21.68 11.89
C ASP A 276 11.39 -21.07 13.15
N GLU A 277 10.69 -21.90 13.94
CA GLU A 277 10.10 -21.48 15.22
C GLU A 277 11.19 -21.02 16.20
N VAL A 278 12.24 -21.81 16.36
CA VAL A 278 13.37 -21.49 17.24
C VAL A 278 14.08 -20.21 16.79
N LEU A 279 14.31 -20.06 15.48
CA LEU A 279 14.92 -18.85 14.93
C LEU A 279 14.06 -17.59 15.23
N LYS A 280 12.74 -17.69 15.15
CA LYS A 280 11.82 -16.62 15.55
C LYS A 280 11.91 -16.30 17.04
N GLN A 281 12.00 -17.32 17.90
CA GLN A 281 12.13 -17.13 19.35
C GLN A 281 13.42 -16.39 19.70
N VAL A 282 14.57 -16.84 19.14
CA VAL A 282 15.87 -16.18 19.35
C VAL A 282 15.85 -14.74 18.83
N SER A 283 15.26 -14.53 17.64
CA SER A 283 15.13 -13.17 17.06
C SER A 283 14.33 -12.23 17.93
N ARG A 284 13.22 -12.71 18.52
CA ARG A 284 12.39 -11.92 19.44
C ARG A 284 13.17 -11.54 20.72
N ILE A 285 13.91 -12.49 21.31
CA ILE A 285 14.75 -12.21 22.49
C ILE A 285 15.79 -11.12 22.17
N MET A 286 16.43 -11.20 21.01
CA MET A 286 17.38 -10.18 20.59
C MET A 286 16.73 -8.81 20.39
N GLU A 287 15.53 -8.76 19.79
CA GLU A 287 14.79 -7.53 19.58
C GLU A 287 14.41 -6.88 20.91
N GLU A 288 13.91 -7.67 21.88
CA GLU A 288 13.55 -7.20 23.22
C GLU A 288 14.77 -6.65 24.00
N GLU A 289 15.93 -7.33 23.92
CA GLU A 289 17.16 -6.88 24.60
C GLU A 289 17.77 -5.61 23.96
N LEU A 290 17.46 -5.35 22.70
CA LEU A 290 17.95 -4.18 21.97
C LEU A 290 16.94 -3.03 21.94
N ASP A 291 15.73 -3.20 22.49
CA ASP A 291 14.69 -2.16 22.45
C ASP A 291 15.17 -0.87 23.12
N GLY A 292 15.04 0.22 22.39
CA GLY A 292 15.45 1.55 22.83
C GLY A 292 16.98 1.79 22.92
N ILE A 293 17.83 0.76 22.74
CA ILE A 293 19.29 0.86 22.86
C ILE A 293 20.06 0.51 21.58
N GLY A 294 19.38 -0.10 20.61
CA GLY A 294 20.06 -0.57 19.41
C GLY A 294 19.13 -1.06 18.32
N ILE A 295 19.70 -1.78 17.37
CA ILE A 295 18.98 -2.39 16.25
C ILE A 295 19.44 -3.83 16.05
N THR A 296 18.57 -4.67 15.51
CA THR A 296 18.82 -6.09 15.25
C THR A 296 18.63 -6.42 13.77
N GLY A 297 19.35 -7.43 13.28
CA GLY A 297 19.25 -7.89 11.90
C GLY A 297 19.53 -9.39 11.76
N ARG A 298 19.03 -9.98 10.67
CA ARG A 298 19.40 -11.30 10.23
C ARG A 298 20.50 -11.18 9.17
N TYR A 299 21.67 -11.76 9.44
CA TYR A 299 22.81 -11.68 8.55
C TYR A 299 22.78 -12.77 7.48
N GLY A 300 22.37 -13.99 7.85
CA GLY A 300 22.21 -15.13 6.96
C GLY A 300 21.64 -16.32 7.74
N GLY A 301 21.22 -17.38 7.14
CA GLY A 301 20.80 -18.65 7.76
C GLY A 301 20.36 -18.56 9.22
N GLU A 302 21.21 -19.04 10.12
CA GLU A 302 21.08 -18.95 11.58
C GLU A 302 21.88 -17.81 12.23
N GLU A 303 22.49 -16.94 11.42
CA GLU A 303 23.32 -15.82 11.87
C GLU A 303 22.48 -14.58 12.11
N LEU A 304 22.53 -14.05 13.31
CA LEU A 304 21.85 -12.84 13.74
C LEU A 304 22.86 -11.79 14.19
N VAL A 305 22.53 -10.53 14.01
CA VAL A 305 23.42 -9.41 14.34
C VAL A 305 22.69 -8.32 15.11
N ALA A 306 23.44 -7.61 15.94
CA ALA A 306 22.92 -6.44 16.63
C ALA A 306 23.94 -5.29 16.63
N LEU A 307 23.44 -4.07 16.69
CA LEU A 307 24.20 -2.84 16.82
C LEU A 307 23.71 -2.09 18.06
N VAL A 308 24.58 -1.96 19.06
CA VAL A 308 24.30 -1.15 20.26
C VAL A 308 24.75 0.29 19.98
N VAL A 309 23.82 1.24 20.07
CA VAL A 309 24.05 2.65 19.76
C VAL A 309 24.03 3.55 21.00
N ASP A 310 23.50 3.08 22.13
CA ASP A 310 23.52 3.82 23.39
C ASP A 310 24.92 3.69 24.05
N ARG A 311 25.59 4.84 24.23
CA ARG A 311 26.94 4.92 24.78
C ARG A 311 27.05 4.50 26.25
N ARG A 312 25.94 4.50 26.99
CA ARG A 312 25.87 4.13 28.41
C ARG A 312 25.83 2.62 28.62
N ILE A 313 25.45 1.89 27.59
CA ILE A 313 25.24 0.45 27.64
C ILE A 313 26.54 -0.28 27.31
N LYS A 314 26.87 -1.28 28.13
CA LYS A 314 28.02 -2.16 27.90
C LYS A 314 27.62 -3.30 26.95
N PRO A 315 28.24 -3.43 25.77
CA PRO A 315 27.88 -4.49 24.80
C PRO A 315 28.07 -5.89 25.37
N ALA A 316 29.01 -6.08 26.27
CA ALA A 316 29.23 -7.36 26.97
C ALA A 316 27.99 -7.79 27.77
N GLN A 317 27.33 -6.86 28.46
CA GLN A 317 26.14 -7.15 29.26
C GLN A 317 24.96 -7.52 28.35
N VAL A 318 24.74 -6.76 27.28
CA VAL A 318 23.68 -7.06 26.29
C VAL A 318 23.91 -8.44 25.67
N ALA A 319 25.13 -8.73 25.24
CA ALA A 319 25.48 -10.01 24.67
C ALA A 319 25.24 -11.17 25.66
N GLU A 320 25.63 -11.00 26.94
CA GLU A 320 25.41 -11.99 27.97
C GLU A 320 23.94 -12.20 28.33
N ASN A 321 23.14 -11.11 28.39
CA ASN A 321 21.69 -11.20 28.57
C ASN A 321 21.05 -12.00 27.45
N ILE A 322 21.38 -11.70 26.17
CA ILE A 322 20.87 -12.45 25.02
C ILE A 322 21.26 -13.94 25.16
N ARG A 323 22.53 -14.23 25.45
CA ARG A 323 23.00 -15.61 25.61
C ARG A 323 22.23 -16.37 26.70
N ALA A 324 22.10 -15.75 27.88
CA ALA A 324 21.44 -16.35 29.03
C ALA A 324 19.95 -16.61 28.75
N ARG A 325 19.23 -15.63 28.24
CA ARG A 325 17.82 -15.76 27.88
C ARG A 325 17.59 -16.81 26.79
N VAL A 326 18.42 -16.84 25.76
CA VAL A 326 18.30 -17.88 24.72
C VAL A 326 18.46 -19.26 25.31
N ALA A 327 19.45 -19.48 26.19
CA ALA A 327 19.67 -20.77 26.84
C ALA A 327 18.54 -21.16 27.81
N GLU A 328 17.88 -20.19 28.45
CA GLU A 328 16.78 -20.40 29.41
C GLU A 328 15.40 -20.56 28.72
N GLU A 329 15.12 -19.71 27.72
CA GLU A 329 13.79 -19.59 27.11
C GLU A 329 13.63 -20.46 25.85
N THR A 330 14.71 -21.06 25.31
CA THR A 330 14.66 -21.86 24.09
C THR A 330 15.33 -23.23 24.23
N ILE A 331 15.15 -24.08 23.23
CA ILE A 331 15.78 -25.44 23.19
C ILE A 331 17.21 -25.42 22.61
N VAL A 332 17.78 -24.24 22.33
CA VAL A 332 19.09 -24.06 21.74
C VAL A 332 19.94 -23.14 22.59
N THR A 333 21.26 -23.13 22.32
CA THR A 333 22.19 -22.13 22.82
C THR A 333 22.69 -21.27 21.67
N ILE A 334 23.40 -20.19 21.99
CA ILE A 334 23.90 -19.25 21.00
C ILE A 334 25.35 -18.87 21.32
N SER A 335 26.20 -18.83 20.30
CA SER A 335 27.58 -18.34 20.38
C SER A 335 27.59 -16.88 19.93
N ILE A 336 28.16 -16.00 20.75
CA ILE A 336 28.15 -14.57 20.54
C ILE A 336 29.57 -14.00 20.54
N GLY A 337 29.83 -13.10 19.58
CA GLY A 337 31.01 -12.26 19.58
C GLY A 337 30.64 -10.78 19.51
N TYR A 338 31.40 -9.91 20.14
CA TYR A 338 31.19 -8.47 20.01
C TYR A 338 32.50 -7.70 19.79
N SER A 339 32.39 -6.55 19.17
CA SER A 339 33.47 -5.57 19.01
C SER A 339 32.93 -4.14 19.19
N VAL A 340 33.80 -3.29 19.71
CA VAL A 340 33.49 -1.84 19.91
C VAL A 340 34.18 -1.03 18.82
N LEU A 341 33.47 -0.10 18.18
CA LEU A 341 34.03 0.76 17.15
C LEU A 341 35.19 1.61 17.70
N ARG A 342 36.30 1.61 16.99
CA ARG A 342 37.47 2.44 17.30
C ARG A 342 37.70 3.45 16.17
N LYS A 343 38.42 4.52 16.48
CA LYS A 343 38.78 5.54 15.49
C LYS A 343 39.52 4.89 14.30
N GLY A 344 39.09 5.21 13.10
CA GLY A 344 39.66 4.69 11.85
C GLY A 344 39.15 3.30 11.43
N VAL A 345 38.25 2.66 12.20
CA VAL A 345 37.62 1.38 11.84
C VAL A 345 36.31 1.66 11.11
N ARG A 346 36.11 1.01 9.97
CA ARG A 346 34.87 1.12 9.18
C ARG A 346 33.81 0.12 9.69
N GLY A 347 32.55 0.34 9.31
CA GLY A 347 31.44 -0.53 9.72
C GLY A 347 31.64 -1.99 9.31
N ASP A 348 32.08 -2.24 8.07
CA ASP A 348 32.36 -3.58 7.57
C ASP A 348 33.45 -4.31 8.35
N GLU A 349 34.52 -3.59 8.76
CA GLU A 349 35.58 -4.14 9.57
C GLU A 349 35.13 -4.40 11.03
N LEU A 350 34.30 -3.51 11.59
CA LEU A 350 33.70 -3.72 12.92
C LEU A 350 32.88 -5.02 12.96
N MET A 351 32.09 -5.28 11.92
CA MET A 351 31.29 -6.51 11.81
C MET A 351 32.17 -7.76 11.69
N LYS A 352 33.24 -7.71 10.86
CA LYS A 352 34.22 -8.81 10.75
C LYS A 352 34.93 -9.10 12.07
N GLN A 353 35.17 -8.06 12.88
CA GLN A 353 35.77 -8.27 14.22
C GLN A 353 34.80 -8.97 15.16
N ALA A 354 33.49 -8.60 15.15
CA ALA A 354 32.48 -9.28 15.94
C ALA A 354 32.29 -10.75 15.50
N ASP A 355 32.30 -11.02 14.18
CA ASP A 355 32.23 -12.35 13.60
C ASP A 355 33.42 -13.22 14.05
N LYS A 356 34.68 -12.74 13.98
CA LYS A 356 35.85 -13.44 14.49
C LYS A 356 35.70 -13.79 15.97
N ALA A 357 35.18 -12.90 16.79
CA ALA A 357 34.91 -13.14 18.19
C ALA A 357 33.82 -14.21 18.40
N MET A 358 32.76 -14.20 17.61
CA MET A 358 31.73 -15.24 17.62
C MET A 358 32.29 -16.61 17.23
N TYR A 359 33.12 -16.66 16.19
CA TYR A 359 33.80 -17.89 15.80
C TYR A 359 34.66 -18.48 16.92
N GLN A 360 35.35 -17.64 17.70
CA GLN A 360 36.06 -18.07 18.92
C GLN A 360 35.09 -18.69 19.93
N SER A 361 33.94 -18.08 20.19
CA SER A 361 32.89 -18.65 21.07
C SER A 361 32.47 -20.04 20.60
N LYS A 362 32.24 -20.19 19.28
CA LYS A 362 31.86 -21.48 18.66
C LYS A 362 32.90 -22.59 18.82
N THR A 363 34.16 -22.24 18.63
CA THR A 363 35.28 -23.23 18.66
C THR A 363 35.78 -23.58 20.06
N THR A 364 35.55 -22.70 21.05
CA THR A 364 36.00 -22.89 22.44
C THR A 364 34.92 -23.46 23.36
N GLY A 365 33.84 -24.05 22.82
CA GLY A 365 32.85 -24.80 23.60
C GLY A 365 31.42 -24.32 23.49
N LYS A 366 31.13 -23.34 22.62
CA LYS A 366 29.75 -22.82 22.37
C LYS A 366 29.09 -22.19 23.60
N ASN A 367 27.86 -21.69 23.48
CA ASN A 367 27.10 -21.08 24.57
C ASN A 367 27.90 -20.08 25.39
N LYS A 368 28.57 -19.14 24.75
CA LYS A 368 29.41 -18.13 25.41
C LYS A 368 29.53 -16.85 24.60
N VAL A 369 30.03 -15.81 25.26
CA VAL A 369 30.31 -14.50 24.69
C VAL A 369 31.82 -14.26 24.64
N SER A 370 32.35 -13.80 23.52
CA SER A 370 33.74 -13.41 23.33
C SER A 370 33.88 -11.93 22.93
N ASP A 371 34.87 -11.27 23.52
CA ASP A 371 35.26 -9.89 23.11
C ASP A 371 36.40 -9.99 22.07
N TYR A 372 36.26 -9.29 20.95
CA TYR A 372 37.33 -9.24 19.94
C TYR A 372 38.65 -8.71 20.50
N ARG A 373 38.65 -7.89 21.54
CA ARG A 373 39.88 -7.38 22.20
C ARG A 373 40.70 -8.48 22.83
N SER A 374 40.05 -9.48 23.43
CA SER A 374 40.75 -10.61 24.08
C SER A 374 41.54 -11.45 23.08
N LEU A 375 41.01 -11.61 21.85
CA LEU A 375 41.68 -12.36 20.78
C LEU A 375 42.98 -11.68 20.32
N ARG A 376 43.01 -10.37 20.31
CA ARG A 376 44.17 -9.60 19.88
C ARG A 376 45.34 -9.69 20.89
N ASN A 377 45.04 -9.82 22.18
CA ASN A 377 46.05 -9.93 23.23
C ASN A 377 46.72 -11.28 23.22
N VAL A 378 46.01 -12.38 22.86
CA VAL A 378 46.60 -13.75 22.75
C VAL A 378 47.55 -13.86 21.56
N SER A 379 47.33 -13.10 20.49
CA SER A 379 48.20 -13.12 19.29
C SER A 379 49.45 -12.24 19.41
N THR A 380 49.61 -11.49 20.50
CA THR A 380 50.76 -10.59 20.76
C THR A 380 51.69 -11.05 21.88
N GLU A 381 51.44 -12.19 22.56
CA GLU A 381 52.43 -12.80 23.43
C GLU A 381 53.51 -13.46 22.57
N PRO A 382 54.79 -13.01 22.64
CA PRO A 382 55.88 -13.71 22.00
C PRO A 382 56.03 -15.06 22.70
N ALA A 383 56.22 -16.11 21.89
CA ALA A 383 56.66 -17.41 22.40
C ALA A 383 57.93 -17.16 23.24
N GLU A 384 57.77 -17.11 24.57
CA GLU A 384 58.93 -17.15 25.46
C GLU A 384 59.66 -18.47 25.21
N SER A 385 60.86 -18.33 24.73
CA SER A 385 61.86 -19.29 24.54
C SER A 385 61.99 -20.20 25.76
N ILE A 386 61.64 -21.48 25.60
CA ILE A 386 62.20 -22.53 26.48
C ILE A 386 63.63 -22.78 26.00
N GLY A 387 64.59 -22.23 26.76
CA GLY A 387 65.97 -22.54 26.70
C GLY A 387 66.28 -23.82 27.52
#